data_866d8e19584d099016687f441298b033
#
_entry.id   866d8e19584d099016687f441298b033
#
_cell.length_a   1.000
_cell.length_b   1.000
_cell.length_c   1.000
_cell.angle_alpha   90.00
_cell.angle_beta   90.00
_cell.angle_gamma   90.00
#
_symmetry.space_group_name_H-M   'P 1'
#
loop_
_entity.id
_entity.type
_entity.pdbx_description
1 polymer ?
#
loop_
_entity_poly.entity_id
_entity_poly.type
_entity_poly.pdbx_seq_one_letter_code
_entity_poly.pdbx_strand_id
1 'polypeptide(L)'
;MDRRIIGGTGRLSVSLVGLGCNAFGKRVDEKGTHAVMDAAIDAGIDFFDTAESYGGGNSETYMGRGLKGKRDKVFFASKFGNTIVHIDGKNRGSSENIRAALDKSLAKLQTDYIDLYQLHRPDYDTPIVDTMGALEDLVTEGKIRYYGSSYFTCVQMQEAVDEARRSGLRGFVTAQNAWNVLQRDIEPELVPVCEASGITVLPYYPIAKGLLTGKYLRGKSAPAGSRLVGDADLENADFDRLERMDTYARDHGYDLLTLAMSWLASQPVAASIIAGGSKPEQMAANANAIQWKMTAENLREIDAVVAGA
;
A
#
# COMPACT_ATOMS: atom_id res chain seq x y z
N MET A 1 18.19 3.76 0.59
CA MET A 1 16.78 3.45 0.90
C MET A 1 16.72 2.57 2.14
N ASP A 2 16.00 3.01 3.17
CA ASP A 2 15.76 2.20 4.36
C ASP A 2 14.91 0.97 4.02
N ARG A 3 15.09 -0.10 4.78
CA ARG A 3 14.40 -1.38 4.54
C ARG A 3 13.75 -1.88 5.83
N ARG A 4 12.64 -2.60 5.69
CA ARG A 4 11.99 -3.30 6.79
C ARG A 4 11.57 -4.72 6.39
N ILE A 5 11.47 -5.57 7.39
CA ILE A 5 10.98 -6.94 7.18
C ILE A 5 9.45 -6.91 7.26
N ILE A 6 8.80 -7.53 6.30
CA ILE A 6 7.37 -7.82 6.37
C ILE A 6 7.13 -8.80 7.53
N GLY A 7 6.18 -8.48 8.39
CA GLY A 7 5.91 -9.19 9.63
C GLY A 7 5.75 -10.69 9.48
N GLY A 8 6.19 -11.43 10.48
CA GLY A 8 6.08 -12.89 10.50
C GLY A 8 6.95 -13.65 9.48
N THR A 9 7.51 -12.98 8.47
CA THR A 9 8.26 -13.67 7.40
C THR A 9 9.70 -13.99 7.76
N GLY A 10 10.31 -13.20 8.65
CA GLY A 10 11.72 -13.30 9.04
C GLY A 10 12.73 -13.03 7.92
N ARG A 11 12.30 -12.97 6.66
CA ARG A 11 13.16 -12.93 5.47
C ARG A 11 12.79 -11.90 4.43
N LEU A 12 11.50 -11.56 4.28
CA LEU A 12 11.04 -10.65 3.24
C LEU A 12 11.35 -9.20 3.65
N SER A 13 12.55 -8.75 3.31
CA SER A 13 13.00 -7.39 3.52
C SER A 13 12.69 -6.54 2.28
N VAL A 14 11.93 -5.46 2.44
CA VAL A 14 11.49 -4.58 1.36
C VAL A 14 11.90 -3.14 1.63
N SER A 15 11.93 -2.32 0.58
CA SER A 15 12.13 -0.87 0.73
C SER A 15 11.01 -0.24 1.57
N LEU A 16 11.37 0.68 2.48
CA LEU A 16 10.41 1.36 3.36
C LEU A 16 9.43 2.25 2.58
N VAL A 17 9.79 2.69 1.38
CA VAL A 17 8.86 3.29 0.41
C VAL A 17 8.55 2.25 -0.66
N GLY A 18 7.26 2.00 -0.89
CA GLY A 18 6.75 1.12 -1.92
C GLY A 18 6.08 1.90 -3.06
N LEU A 19 6.03 1.33 -4.25
CA LEU A 19 5.34 1.89 -5.41
C LEU A 19 3.90 1.39 -5.48
N GLY A 20 2.93 2.28 -5.31
CA GLY A 20 1.51 2.01 -5.56
C GLY A 20 1.16 2.15 -7.04
N CYS A 21 0.72 1.06 -7.66
CA CYS A 21 0.54 0.94 -9.12
C CYS A 21 -0.88 1.25 -9.60
N ASN A 22 -1.75 1.85 -8.78
CA ASN A 22 -3.15 2.12 -9.13
C ASN A 22 -3.37 3.16 -10.25
N ALA A 23 -2.32 3.86 -10.66
CA ALA A 23 -2.35 4.80 -11.79
C ALA A 23 -2.12 4.09 -13.14
N PHE A 24 -1.50 2.93 -13.14
CA PHE A 24 -1.11 2.19 -14.33
C PHE A 24 -2.33 1.62 -15.06
N GLY A 25 -2.36 1.79 -16.37
CA GLY A 25 -3.50 1.40 -17.20
C GLY A 25 -4.74 2.30 -17.09
N LYS A 26 -4.70 3.33 -16.21
CA LYS A 26 -5.78 4.31 -16.05
C LYS A 26 -5.35 5.72 -16.39
N ARG A 27 -4.33 6.25 -15.71
CA ARG A 27 -3.78 7.60 -15.90
C ARG A 27 -2.39 7.57 -16.52
N VAL A 28 -1.75 6.43 -16.50
CA VAL A 28 -0.42 6.18 -17.04
C VAL A 28 -0.53 5.04 -18.04
N ASP A 29 -0.11 5.29 -19.26
CA ASP A 29 -0.04 4.29 -20.34
C ASP A 29 1.10 3.28 -20.09
N GLU A 30 1.25 2.32 -20.99
CA GLU A 30 2.25 1.27 -20.85
C GLU A 30 3.68 1.84 -20.85
N LYS A 31 3.99 2.77 -21.76
CA LYS A 31 5.31 3.39 -21.84
C LYS A 31 5.64 4.19 -20.57
N GLY A 32 4.69 4.97 -20.10
CA GLY A 32 4.82 5.71 -18.84
C GLY A 32 4.97 4.79 -17.63
N THR A 33 4.23 3.66 -17.61
CA THR A 33 4.34 2.64 -16.55
C THR A 33 5.76 2.09 -16.48
N HIS A 34 6.36 1.71 -17.61
CA HIS A 34 7.73 1.21 -17.66
C HIS A 34 8.73 2.26 -17.15
N ALA A 35 8.60 3.51 -17.59
CA ALA A 35 9.47 4.60 -17.17
C ALA A 35 9.37 4.87 -15.63
N VAL A 36 8.16 4.82 -15.07
CA VAL A 36 7.95 4.97 -13.61
C VAL A 36 8.57 3.81 -12.84
N MET A 37 8.40 2.56 -13.32
CA MET A 37 8.98 1.40 -12.66
C MET A 37 10.51 1.40 -12.69
N ASP A 38 11.12 1.76 -13.83
CA ASP A 38 12.57 1.87 -13.93
C ASP A 38 13.12 2.95 -12.98
N ALA A 39 12.48 4.12 -12.94
CA ALA A 39 12.85 5.18 -12.00
C ALA A 39 12.67 4.77 -10.53
N ALA A 40 11.66 3.94 -10.22
CA ALA A 40 11.46 3.40 -8.88
C ALA A 40 12.61 2.46 -8.48
N ILE A 41 12.99 1.54 -9.37
CA ILE A 41 14.12 0.62 -9.15
C ILE A 41 15.42 1.42 -8.97
N ASP A 42 15.67 2.43 -9.82
CA ASP A 42 16.86 3.28 -9.75
C ASP A 42 16.91 4.10 -8.44
N ALA A 43 15.74 4.48 -7.90
CA ALA A 43 15.62 5.13 -6.58
C ALA A 43 15.72 4.15 -5.40
N GLY A 44 15.88 2.85 -5.63
CA GLY A 44 15.98 1.80 -4.63
C GLY A 44 14.63 1.35 -4.06
N ILE A 45 13.52 1.65 -4.73
CA ILE A 45 12.19 1.15 -4.41
C ILE A 45 12.03 -0.21 -5.08
N ASP A 46 11.87 -1.26 -4.27
CA ASP A 46 11.73 -2.63 -4.75
C ASP A 46 10.39 -3.30 -4.40
N PHE A 47 9.52 -2.65 -3.62
CA PHE A 47 8.19 -3.16 -3.28
C PHE A 47 7.13 -2.52 -4.17
N PHE A 48 6.50 -3.31 -5.06
CA PHE A 48 5.51 -2.84 -6.03
C PHE A 48 4.15 -3.44 -5.71
N ASP A 49 3.18 -2.57 -5.40
CA ASP A 49 1.83 -2.93 -4.98
C ASP A 49 0.81 -2.68 -6.11
N THR A 50 0.30 -3.74 -6.69
CA THR A 50 -0.74 -3.73 -7.73
C THR A 50 -2.00 -4.45 -7.28
N ALA A 51 -2.93 -4.70 -8.19
CA ALA A 51 -4.13 -5.53 -8.00
C ALA A 51 -4.71 -5.96 -9.36
N GLU A 52 -5.44 -7.07 -9.37
CA GLU A 52 -6.18 -7.56 -10.55
C GLU A 52 -7.09 -6.50 -11.19
N SER A 53 -7.63 -5.58 -10.36
CA SER A 53 -8.60 -4.57 -10.75
C SER A 53 -7.98 -3.26 -11.24
N TYR A 54 -6.68 -3.02 -11.02
CA TYR A 54 -6.08 -1.73 -11.35
C TYR A 54 -5.98 -1.51 -12.86
N GLY A 55 -6.45 -0.35 -13.31
CA GLY A 55 -6.48 0.00 -14.73
C GLY A 55 -7.30 -0.97 -15.58
N GLY A 56 -8.36 -1.59 -15.02
CA GLY A 56 -9.13 -2.61 -15.72
C GLY A 56 -8.34 -3.90 -15.97
N GLY A 57 -7.32 -4.18 -15.15
CA GLY A 57 -6.40 -5.31 -15.29
C GLY A 57 -5.15 -5.00 -16.12
N ASN A 58 -5.03 -3.78 -16.69
CA ASN A 58 -3.85 -3.38 -17.46
C ASN A 58 -2.63 -3.12 -16.59
N SER A 59 -2.81 -2.77 -15.31
CA SER A 59 -1.68 -2.55 -14.40
C SER A 59 -0.76 -3.77 -14.35
N GLU A 60 -1.31 -4.95 -14.06
CA GLU A 60 -0.53 -6.20 -14.03
C GLU A 60 0.09 -6.51 -15.41
N THR A 61 -0.65 -6.30 -16.50
CA THR A 61 -0.16 -6.57 -17.87
C THR A 61 1.04 -5.69 -18.22
N TYR A 62 0.97 -4.38 -17.94
CA TYR A 62 2.05 -3.44 -18.22
C TYR A 62 3.27 -3.73 -17.34
N MET A 63 3.03 -4.05 -16.06
CA MET A 63 4.11 -4.42 -15.14
C MET A 63 4.83 -5.70 -15.59
N GLY A 64 4.09 -6.74 -15.97
CA GLY A 64 4.69 -8.00 -16.45
C GLY A 64 5.59 -7.79 -17.65
N ARG A 65 5.16 -6.99 -18.63
CA ARG A 65 5.98 -6.65 -19.82
C ARG A 65 7.19 -5.80 -19.47
N GLY A 66 7.03 -4.78 -18.61
CA GLY A 66 8.09 -3.85 -18.23
C GLY A 66 9.17 -4.46 -17.34
N LEU A 67 8.84 -5.55 -16.63
CA LEU A 67 9.79 -6.26 -15.75
C LEU A 67 10.40 -7.51 -16.39
N LYS A 68 10.17 -7.73 -17.67
CA LYS A 68 10.84 -8.85 -18.38
C LYS A 68 12.36 -8.74 -18.21
N GLY A 69 12.96 -9.78 -17.62
CA GLY A 69 14.38 -9.83 -17.28
C GLY A 69 14.79 -8.99 -16.05
N LYS A 70 13.84 -8.45 -15.29
CA LYS A 70 14.07 -7.65 -14.07
C LYS A 70 13.21 -8.11 -12.89
N ARG A 71 12.55 -9.28 -13.01
CA ARG A 71 11.59 -9.80 -11.99
C ARG A 71 12.23 -9.95 -10.61
N ASP A 72 13.50 -10.34 -10.58
CA ASP A 72 14.30 -10.53 -9.38
C ASP A 72 14.68 -9.24 -8.65
N LYS A 73 14.50 -8.08 -9.29
CA LYS A 73 14.77 -6.77 -8.70
C LYS A 73 13.63 -6.24 -7.84
N VAL A 74 12.45 -6.86 -7.88
CA VAL A 74 11.25 -6.36 -7.21
C VAL A 74 10.49 -7.45 -6.48
N PHE A 75 9.78 -7.04 -5.43
CA PHE A 75 8.79 -7.82 -4.73
C PHE A 75 7.40 -7.39 -5.20
N PHE A 76 6.65 -8.33 -5.77
CA PHE A 76 5.27 -8.07 -6.14
C PHE A 76 4.31 -8.32 -4.99
N ALA A 77 3.52 -7.29 -4.68
CA ALA A 77 2.26 -7.45 -4.00
C ALA A 77 1.13 -7.28 -5.01
N SER A 78 0.28 -8.29 -5.16
CA SER A 78 -0.97 -8.17 -5.92
C SER A 78 -2.17 -8.56 -5.06
N LYS A 79 -3.38 -8.30 -5.57
CA LYS A 79 -4.60 -8.47 -4.79
C LYS A 79 -5.70 -9.11 -5.64
N PHE A 80 -6.57 -9.87 -4.97
CA PHE A 80 -7.76 -10.49 -5.54
C PHE A 80 -9.03 -10.07 -4.78
N GLY A 81 -10.18 -10.39 -5.34
CA GLY A 81 -11.46 -10.22 -4.64
C GLY A 81 -12.05 -8.82 -4.71
N ASN A 82 -11.68 -8.01 -5.72
CA ASN A 82 -12.28 -6.72 -6.00
C ASN A 82 -12.89 -6.63 -7.41
N THR A 83 -13.68 -7.62 -7.81
CA THR A 83 -14.69 -7.52 -8.88
C THR A 83 -14.30 -7.80 -10.34
N ILE A 84 -13.04 -7.89 -10.74
CA ILE A 84 -12.71 -8.17 -12.17
C ILE A 84 -12.72 -9.67 -12.47
N VAL A 85 -12.24 -10.48 -11.53
CA VAL A 85 -12.35 -11.94 -11.64
C VAL A 85 -13.45 -12.40 -10.70
N HIS A 86 -14.55 -12.81 -11.27
CA HIS A 86 -15.68 -13.36 -10.53
C HIS A 86 -16.16 -14.64 -11.21
N ILE A 87 -16.25 -15.70 -10.45
CA ILE A 87 -16.91 -16.93 -10.88
C ILE A 87 -18.35 -16.85 -10.40
N ASP A 88 -19.31 -16.92 -11.33
CA ASP A 88 -20.72 -16.85 -11.00
C ASP A 88 -21.09 -17.86 -9.90
N GLY A 89 -21.80 -17.37 -8.88
CA GLY A 89 -22.20 -18.16 -7.73
C GLY A 89 -21.08 -18.50 -6.74
N LYS A 90 -19.89 -17.88 -6.86
CA LYS A 90 -18.79 -18.06 -5.92
C LYS A 90 -18.42 -16.76 -5.23
N ASN A 91 -18.19 -16.85 -3.93
CA ASN A 91 -17.73 -15.71 -3.13
C ASN A 91 -16.28 -15.36 -3.43
N ARG A 92 -15.91 -14.10 -3.21
CA ARG A 92 -14.56 -13.59 -3.54
C ARG A 92 -13.43 -14.29 -2.80
N GLY A 93 -13.70 -14.77 -1.58
CA GLY A 93 -12.76 -15.50 -0.74
C GLY A 93 -12.80 -17.03 -0.93
N SER A 94 -13.64 -17.55 -1.84
CA SER A 94 -13.69 -18.99 -2.12
C SER A 94 -12.42 -19.47 -2.82
N SER A 95 -12.01 -20.72 -2.56
CA SER A 95 -10.82 -21.34 -3.15
C SER A 95 -10.83 -21.27 -4.68
N GLU A 96 -11.96 -21.53 -5.31
CA GLU A 96 -12.10 -21.49 -6.76
C GLU A 96 -11.86 -20.09 -7.32
N ASN A 97 -12.40 -19.07 -6.65
CA ASN A 97 -12.26 -17.68 -7.09
C ASN A 97 -10.83 -17.17 -6.88
N ILE A 98 -10.21 -17.51 -5.74
CA ILE A 98 -8.81 -17.18 -5.44
C ILE A 98 -7.88 -17.78 -6.50
N ARG A 99 -8.02 -19.07 -6.82
CA ARG A 99 -7.19 -19.76 -7.82
C ARG A 99 -7.36 -19.18 -9.22
N ALA A 100 -8.60 -18.94 -9.65
CA ALA A 100 -8.87 -18.34 -10.95
C ALA A 100 -8.31 -16.90 -11.08
N ALA A 101 -8.38 -16.12 -10.00
CA ALA A 101 -7.81 -14.78 -9.94
C ALA A 101 -6.27 -14.83 -10.01
N LEU A 102 -5.65 -15.73 -9.24
CA LEU A 102 -4.20 -15.90 -9.22
C LEU A 102 -3.65 -16.32 -10.59
N ASP A 103 -4.26 -17.33 -11.23
CA ASP A 103 -3.81 -17.82 -12.55
C ASP A 103 -3.85 -16.69 -13.59
N LYS A 104 -4.87 -15.83 -13.56
CA LYS A 104 -4.95 -14.65 -14.43
C LYS A 104 -3.88 -13.61 -14.08
N SER A 105 -3.63 -13.35 -12.79
CA SER A 105 -2.60 -12.41 -12.34
C SER A 105 -1.21 -12.89 -12.74
N LEU A 106 -0.87 -14.17 -12.53
CA LEU A 106 0.42 -14.76 -12.94
C LEU A 106 0.64 -14.64 -14.46
N ALA A 107 -0.39 -14.94 -15.26
CA ALA A 107 -0.32 -14.82 -16.72
C ALA A 107 -0.06 -13.38 -17.17
N LYS A 108 -0.75 -12.38 -16.56
CA LYS A 108 -0.56 -10.95 -16.87
C LYS A 108 0.80 -10.44 -16.43
N LEU A 109 1.23 -10.80 -15.22
CA LEU A 109 2.51 -10.42 -14.62
C LEU A 109 3.70 -11.17 -15.27
N GLN A 110 3.44 -12.20 -16.08
CA GLN A 110 4.45 -13.03 -16.75
C GLN A 110 5.48 -13.61 -15.76
N THR A 111 4.99 -14.15 -14.65
CA THR A 111 5.79 -14.72 -13.56
C THR A 111 5.14 -15.97 -13.01
N ASP A 112 5.93 -16.86 -12.42
CA ASP A 112 5.45 -18.12 -11.85
C ASP A 112 4.97 -17.96 -10.40
N TYR A 113 5.28 -16.82 -9.76
CA TYR A 113 4.90 -16.57 -8.37
C TYR A 113 4.68 -15.08 -8.05
N ILE A 114 3.88 -14.83 -7.03
CA ILE A 114 3.70 -13.52 -6.39
C ILE A 114 4.30 -13.56 -4.99
N ASP A 115 5.02 -12.51 -4.58
CA ASP A 115 5.67 -12.48 -3.26
C ASP A 115 4.66 -12.27 -2.13
N LEU A 116 3.66 -11.38 -2.32
CA LEU A 116 2.58 -11.12 -1.36
C LEU A 116 1.24 -11.05 -2.08
N TYR A 117 0.33 -11.99 -1.79
CA TYR A 117 -1.00 -12.01 -2.38
C TYR A 117 -2.05 -11.65 -1.36
N GLN A 118 -2.86 -10.63 -1.62
CA GLN A 118 -3.71 -10.01 -0.61
C GLN A 118 -5.20 -10.11 -0.96
N LEU A 119 -6.04 -10.45 0.03
CA LEU A 119 -7.49 -10.26 -0.09
C LEU A 119 -7.77 -8.75 -0.10
N HIS A 120 -8.23 -8.22 -1.25
CA HIS A 120 -8.39 -6.78 -1.50
C HIS A 120 -9.51 -6.14 -0.68
N ARG A 121 -10.57 -6.91 -0.40
CA ARG A 121 -11.72 -6.50 0.40
C ARG A 121 -12.17 -7.67 1.26
N PRO A 122 -12.65 -7.42 2.47
CA PRO A 122 -13.26 -8.48 3.28
C PRO A 122 -14.36 -9.21 2.51
N ASP A 123 -14.42 -10.53 2.68
CA ASP A 123 -15.52 -11.36 2.23
C ASP A 123 -16.34 -11.78 3.44
N TYR A 124 -17.61 -11.44 3.45
CA TYR A 124 -18.52 -11.72 4.57
C TYR A 124 -19.27 -13.04 4.42
N ASP A 125 -19.15 -13.68 3.27
CA ASP A 125 -19.89 -14.89 2.91
C ASP A 125 -19.03 -16.16 2.97
N THR A 126 -17.70 -16.00 2.91
CA THR A 126 -16.74 -17.11 3.07
C THR A 126 -16.08 -17.03 4.45
N PRO A 127 -16.13 -18.09 5.26
CA PRO A 127 -15.37 -18.15 6.51
C PRO A 127 -13.90 -17.84 6.28
N ILE A 128 -13.31 -16.98 7.12
CA ILE A 128 -11.93 -16.51 6.91
C ILE A 128 -10.92 -17.67 6.94
N VAL A 129 -11.20 -18.73 7.68
CA VAL A 129 -10.35 -19.93 7.73
C VAL A 129 -10.30 -20.65 6.38
N ASP A 130 -11.39 -20.69 5.63
CA ASP A 130 -11.45 -21.32 4.30
C ASP A 130 -10.66 -20.50 3.29
N THR A 131 -10.79 -19.16 3.33
CA THR A 131 -9.96 -18.24 2.53
C THR A 131 -8.47 -18.41 2.83
N MET A 132 -8.09 -18.42 4.12
CA MET A 132 -6.69 -18.61 4.50
C MET A 132 -6.17 -20.01 4.15
N GLY A 133 -7.00 -21.06 4.29
CA GLY A 133 -6.65 -22.42 3.88
C GLY A 133 -6.34 -22.51 2.37
N ALA A 134 -7.15 -21.87 1.53
CA ALA A 134 -6.90 -21.82 0.10
C ALA A 134 -5.60 -21.06 -0.24
N LEU A 135 -5.28 -19.99 0.50
CA LEU A 135 -4.02 -19.24 0.33
C LEU A 135 -2.82 -20.05 0.82
N GLU A 136 -2.96 -20.84 1.88
CA GLU A 136 -1.92 -21.72 2.39
C GLU A 136 -1.57 -22.83 1.38
N ASP A 137 -2.58 -23.39 0.70
CA ASP A 137 -2.36 -24.33 -0.42
C ASP A 137 -1.50 -23.69 -1.52
N LEU A 138 -1.80 -22.45 -1.91
CA LEU A 138 -1.04 -21.73 -2.93
C LEU A 138 0.39 -21.39 -2.51
N VAL A 139 0.63 -21.20 -1.21
CA VAL A 139 2.00 -21.09 -0.66
C VAL A 139 2.71 -22.44 -0.79
N THR A 140 2.05 -23.53 -0.47
CA THR A 140 2.60 -24.89 -0.59
C THR A 140 2.89 -25.26 -2.05
N GLU A 141 2.05 -24.82 -2.99
CA GLU A 141 2.25 -24.96 -4.44
C GLU A 141 3.40 -24.06 -4.97
N GLY A 142 3.89 -23.11 -4.16
CA GLY A 142 4.94 -22.16 -4.56
C GLY A 142 4.46 -21.03 -5.46
N LYS A 143 3.15 -20.91 -5.71
CA LYS A 143 2.55 -19.86 -6.54
C LYS A 143 2.49 -18.51 -5.85
N ILE A 144 2.41 -18.48 -4.53
CA ILE A 144 2.58 -17.28 -3.71
C ILE A 144 3.57 -17.57 -2.59
N ARG A 145 4.24 -16.56 -2.06
CA ARG A 145 5.18 -16.74 -0.94
C ARG A 145 4.52 -16.44 0.40
N TYR A 146 3.74 -15.36 0.44
CA TYR A 146 3.03 -14.88 1.62
C TYR A 146 1.65 -14.36 1.22
N TYR A 147 0.78 -14.22 2.20
CA TYR A 147 -0.54 -13.64 1.98
C TYR A 147 -0.90 -12.60 3.06
N GLY A 148 -1.78 -11.67 2.72
CA GLY A 148 -2.19 -10.56 3.56
C GLY A 148 -3.63 -10.13 3.29
N SER A 149 -4.05 -9.08 4.00
CA SER A 149 -5.38 -8.51 3.87
C SER A 149 -5.34 -7.02 3.55
N SER A 150 -6.44 -6.51 3.05
CA SER A 150 -6.66 -5.07 2.87
C SER A 150 -8.06 -4.67 3.31
N TYR A 151 -8.20 -3.45 3.86
CA TYR A 151 -9.46 -2.90 4.39
C TYR A 151 -10.08 -3.67 5.57
N PHE A 152 -9.32 -4.51 6.24
CA PHE A 152 -9.82 -5.22 7.41
C PHE A 152 -9.97 -4.26 8.60
N THR A 153 -11.05 -4.45 9.34
CA THR A 153 -11.24 -3.84 10.66
C THR A 153 -10.41 -4.57 11.71
N CYS A 154 -10.30 -3.99 12.90
CA CYS A 154 -9.69 -4.64 14.06
C CYS A 154 -10.34 -6.01 14.35
N VAL A 155 -11.69 -6.07 14.38
CA VAL A 155 -12.44 -7.30 14.66
C VAL A 155 -12.13 -8.40 13.63
N GLN A 156 -12.14 -8.06 12.36
CA GLN A 156 -11.84 -9.02 11.28
C GLN A 156 -10.39 -9.50 11.33
N MET A 157 -9.46 -8.62 11.66
CA MET A 157 -8.05 -9.00 11.80
C MET A 157 -7.84 -9.92 13.00
N GLN A 158 -8.48 -9.62 14.14
CA GLN A 158 -8.42 -10.47 15.33
C GLN A 158 -9.01 -11.86 15.05
N GLU A 159 -10.17 -11.93 14.37
CA GLU A 159 -10.78 -13.19 13.95
C GLU A 159 -9.81 -14.00 13.06
N ALA A 160 -9.19 -13.36 12.06
CA ALA A 160 -8.22 -14.03 11.19
C ALA A 160 -7.00 -14.56 11.96
N VAL A 161 -6.50 -13.81 12.94
CA VAL A 161 -5.39 -14.23 13.82
C VAL A 161 -5.78 -15.45 14.66
N ASP A 162 -6.97 -15.42 15.26
CA ASP A 162 -7.44 -16.51 16.12
C ASP A 162 -7.72 -17.78 15.31
N GLU A 163 -8.30 -17.65 14.12
CA GLU A 163 -8.53 -18.77 13.21
C GLU A 163 -7.21 -19.37 12.71
N ALA A 164 -6.23 -18.54 12.34
CA ALA A 164 -4.92 -19.01 11.92
C ALA A 164 -4.24 -19.84 13.02
N ARG A 165 -4.26 -19.35 14.27
CA ARG A 165 -3.69 -20.08 15.43
C ARG A 165 -4.42 -21.39 15.68
N ARG A 166 -5.75 -21.41 15.64
CA ARG A 166 -6.57 -22.60 15.89
C ARG A 166 -6.35 -23.68 14.85
N SER A 167 -6.19 -23.28 13.59
CA SER A 167 -6.08 -24.19 12.43
C SER A 167 -4.62 -24.49 12.05
N GLY A 168 -3.63 -23.92 12.75
CA GLY A 168 -2.21 -24.15 12.46
C GLY A 168 -1.74 -23.54 11.12
N LEU A 169 -2.44 -22.49 10.64
CA LEU A 169 -2.08 -21.76 9.42
C LEU A 169 -1.05 -20.66 9.73
N ARG A 170 -0.30 -20.22 8.72
CA ARG A 170 0.65 -19.08 8.86
C ARG A 170 -0.05 -17.78 9.18
N GLY A 171 -1.26 -17.58 8.64
CA GLY A 171 -2.04 -16.35 8.79
C GLY A 171 -1.56 -15.21 7.92
N PHE A 172 -2.26 -14.08 8.00
CA PHE A 172 -1.88 -12.85 7.30
C PHE A 172 -0.58 -12.27 7.86
N VAL A 173 0.33 -11.88 6.98
CA VAL A 173 1.58 -11.20 7.35
C VAL A 173 1.48 -9.68 7.22
N THR A 174 0.45 -9.18 6.53
CA THR A 174 0.22 -7.73 6.32
C THR A 174 -1.24 -7.35 6.47
N ALA A 175 -1.45 -6.10 6.94
CA ALA A 175 -2.71 -5.36 6.88
C ALA A 175 -2.49 -4.12 6.01
N GLN A 176 -3.18 -4.02 4.86
CA GLN A 176 -3.08 -2.84 4.01
C GLN A 176 -4.29 -1.93 4.23
N ASN A 177 -4.09 -0.82 4.94
CA ASN A 177 -5.15 0.11 5.32
C ASN A 177 -4.77 1.56 5.02
N ALA A 178 -5.78 2.44 4.90
CA ALA A 178 -5.55 3.88 4.81
C ALA A 178 -4.87 4.36 6.10
N TRP A 179 -3.72 5.01 5.96
CA TRP A 179 -3.01 5.58 7.09
C TRP A 179 -2.08 6.70 6.63
N ASN A 180 -2.24 7.84 7.24
CA ASN A 180 -1.38 9.00 7.07
C ASN A 180 -1.59 9.96 8.24
N VAL A 181 -0.80 11.01 8.31
CA VAL A 181 -0.83 11.96 9.43
C VAL A 181 -2.17 12.68 9.62
N LEU A 182 -3.05 12.70 8.59
CA LEU A 182 -4.41 13.27 8.67
C LEU A 182 -5.49 12.21 8.92
N GLN A 183 -5.24 10.94 8.59
CA GLN A 183 -6.18 9.83 8.73
C GLN A 183 -5.53 8.72 9.56
N ARG A 184 -5.92 8.65 10.84
CA ARG A 184 -5.29 7.85 11.87
C ARG A 184 -6.22 6.84 12.52
N ASP A 185 -7.35 6.55 11.88
CA ASP A 185 -8.44 5.72 12.43
C ASP A 185 -8.01 4.31 12.83
N ILE A 186 -6.95 3.79 12.22
CA ILE A 186 -6.44 2.44 12.53
C ILE A 186 -5.59 2.37 13.81
N GLU A 187 -5.11 3.51 14.32
CA GLU A 187 -4.15 3.54 15.43
C GLU A 187 -4.70 2.99 16.75
N PRO A 188 -5.94 3.33 17.18
CA PRO A 188 -6.40 2.91 18.49
C PRO A 188 -6.70 1.42 18.60
N GLU A 189 -7.03 0.75 17.51
CA GLU A 189 -7.52 -0.63 17.55
C GLU A 189 -6.75 -1.60 16.64
N LEU A 190 -6.63 -1.30 15.35
CA LEU A 190 -6.01 -2.24 14.39
C LEU A 190 -4.49 -2.35 14.57
N VAL A 191 -3.80 -1.24 14.78
CA VAL A 191 -2.35 -1.21 14.98
C VAL A 191 -1.93 -2.09 16.15
N PRO A 192 -2.54 -2.00 17.36
CA PRO A 192 -2.22 -2.89 18.48
C PRO A 192 -2.40 -4.39 18.17
N VAL A 193 -3.45 -4.76 17.42
CA VAL A 193 -3.66 -6.16 17.00
C VAL A 193 -2.55 -6.61 16.06
N CYS A 194 -2.16 -5.77 15.11
CA CYS A 194 -1.06 -6.07 14.19
C CYS A 194 0.26 -6.27 14.93
N GLU A 195 0.61 -5.36 15.84
CA GLU A 195 1.85 -5.44 16.65
C GLU A 195 1.88 -6.71 17.51
N ALA A 196 0.80 -6.98 18.23
CA ALA A 196 0.69 -8.17 19.10
C ALA A 196 0.77 -9.49 18.33
N SER A 197 0.43 -9.48 17.04
CA SER A 197 0.41 -10.67 16.19
C SER A 197 1.59 -10.76 15.22
N GLY A 198 2.52 -9.80 15.25
CA GLY A 198 3.66 -9.75 14.34
C GLY A 198 3.26 -9.45 12.89
N ILE A 199 2.09 -8.84 12.68
CA ILE A 199 1.60 -8.40 11.37
C ILE A 199 2.09 -6.98 11.13
N THR A 200 2.54 -6.67 9.92
CA THR A 200 2.96 -5.30 9.56
C THR A 200 1.87 -4.58 8.78
N VAL A 201 1.85 -3.25 8.92
CA VAL A 201 0.92 -2.41 8.16
C VAL A 201 1.58 -1.93 6.87
N LEU A 202 0.82 -1.94 5.78
CA LEU A 202 1.16 -1.33 4.50
C LEU A 202 0.26 -0.10 4.28
N PRO A 203 0.69 1.10 4.73
CA PRO A 203 -0.12 2.30 4.57
C PRO A 203 -0.36 2.64 3.10
N TYR A 204 -1.63 2.74 2.69
CA TYR A 204 -1.98 3.35 1.41
C TYR A 204 -2.54 4.77 1.62
N TYR A 205 -2.49 5.62 0.60
CA TYR A 205 -2.73 7.06 0.67
C TYR A 205 -1.83 7.82 1.67
N PRO A 206 -0.54 7.52 1.72
CA PRO A 206 0.38 8.12 2.69
C PRO A 206 0.43 9.64 2.60
N ILE A 207 0.13 10.20 1.43
CA ILE A 207 0.11 11.63 1.14
C ILE A 207 -1.31 12.16 0.90
N ALA A 208 -2.33 11.53 1.47
CA ALA A 208 -3.73 11.93 1.41
C ALA A 208 -4.16 12.30 -0.03
N LYS A 209 -4.00 11.38 -0.99
CA LYS A 209 -4.26 11.57 -2.43
C LYS A 209 -3.49 12.74 -3.07
N GLY A 210 -2.49 13.26 -2.40
CA GLY A 210 -1.63 14.37 -2.85
C GLY A 210 -1.84 15.68 -2.10
N LEU A 211 -2.76 15.78 -1.14
CA LEU A 211 -2.94 16.97 -0.29
C LEU A 211 -1.65 17.31 0.47
N LEU A 212 -0.94 16.28 0.96
CA LEU A 212 0.29 16.42 1.74
C LEU A 212 1.57 16.60 0.88
N THR A 213 1.43 17.09 -0.35
CA THR A 213 2.59 17.40 -1.21
C THR A 213 2.90 18.89 -1.32
N GLY A 214 2.09 19.76 -0.70
CA GLY A 214 2.23 21.20 -0.81
C GLY A 214 1.83 21.82 -2.16
N LYS A 215 1.36 21.00 -3.13
CA LYS A 215 1.00 21.50 -4.48
C LYS A 215 -0.40 22.12 -4.57
N TYR A 216 -1.27 21.82 -3.63
CA TYR A 216 -2.62 22.41 -3.56
C TYR A 216 -2.60 23.58 -2.59
N LEU A 217 -3.01 24.74 -3.08
CA LEU A 217 -2.96 25.99 -2.31
C LEU A 217 -4.38 26.54 -2.13
N ARG A 218 -4.64 27.13 -0.97
CA ARG A 218 -5.90 27.78 -0.65
C ARG A 218 -6.28 28.79 -1.75
N GLY A 219 -7.51 28.72 -2.25
CA GLY A 219 -8.04 29.65 -3.24
C GLY A 219 -7.40 29.56 -4.63
N LYS A 220 -6.56 28.56 -4.89
CA LYS A 220 -5.97 28.33 -6.23
C LYS A 220 -6.58 27.09 -6.88
N SER A 221 -6.69 27.12 -8.20
CA SER A 221 -7.09 25.95 -8.97
C SER A 221 -6.05 24.84 -8.79
N ALA A 222 -6.53 23.59 -8.74
CA ALA A 222 -5.64 22.43 -8.71
C ALA A 222 -4.74 22.39 -9.95
N PRO A 223 -3.44 22.03 -9.82
CA PRO A 223 -2.56 21.88 -10.97
C PRO A 223 -3.14 20.91 -12.00
N ALA A 224 -3.08 21.27 -13.29
CA ALA A 224 -3.62 20.46 -14.37
C ALA A 224 -3.05 19.03 -14.34
N GLY A 225 -3.92 18.02 -14.53
CA GLY A 225 -3.56 16.60 -14.49
C GLY A 225 -3.24 16.06 -13.10
N SER A 226 -3.40 16.85 -12.04
CA SER A 226 -3.27 16.35 -10.67
C SER A 226 -4.50 15.55 -10.25
N ARG A 227 -4.34 14.69 -9.23
CA ARG A 227 -5.32 13.68 -8.84
C ARG A 227 -6.65 14.26 -8.37
N LEU A 228 -6.63 15.40 -7.69
CA LEU A 228 -7.80 16.00 -7.05
C LEU A 228 -8.44 17.12 -7.89
N VAL A 229 -8.16 17.21 -9.19
CA VAL A 229 -8.89 18.14 -10.08
C VAL A 229 -10.36 17.73 -10.11
N GLY A 230 -11.26 18.62 -9.63
CA GLY A 230 -12.71 18.36 -9.56
C GLY A 230 -13.12 17.29 -8.54
N ASP A 231 -12.28 17.01 -7.55
CA ASP A 231 -12.55 16.04 -6.49
C ASP A 231 -13.00 16.77 -5.21
N ALA A 232 -14.07 16.28 -4.60
CA ALA A 232 -14.64 16.85 -3.37
C ALA A 232 -13.64 16.87 -2.19
N ASP A 233 -12.67 15.97 -2.17
CA ASP A 233 -11.62 15.96 -1.13
C ASP A 233 -10.78 17.26 -1.16
N LEU A 234 -10.62 17.89 -2.32
CA LEU A 234 -9.92 19.18 -2.41
C LEU A 234 -10.82 20.34 -1.96
N GLU A 235 -12.10 20.28 -2.32
CA GLU A 235 -13.08 21.32 -1.94
C GLU A 235 -13.29 21.34 -0.41
N ASN A 236 -13.25 20.17 0.22
CA ASN A 236 -13.44 20.00 1.67
C ASN A 236 -12.11 19.95 2.45
N ALA A 237 -10.97 20.24 1.81
CA ALA A 237 -9.68 20.16 2.46
C ALA A 237 -9.54 21.23 3.56
N ASP A 238 -9.06 20.79 4.73
CA ASP A 238 -8.70 21.68 5.84
C ASP A 238 -7.36 22.39 5.54
N PHE A 239 -7.43 23.49 4.81
CA PHE A 239 -6.25 24.27 4.44
C PHE A 239 -5.57 24.91 5.64
N ASP A 240 -6.30 25.24 6.73
CA ASP A 240 -5.67 25.78 7.95
C ASP A 240 -4.72 24.73 8.55
N ARG A 241 -5.14 23.49 8.59
CA ARG A 241 -4.31 22.37 9.05
C ARG A 241 -3.10 22.13 8.13
N LEU A 242 -3.33 22.09 6.81
CA LEU A 242 -2.26 21.88 5.84
C LEU A 242 -1.20 22.98 5.90
N GLU A 243 -1.60 24.24 6.05
CA GLU A 243 -0.72 25.40 6.14
C GLU A 243 0.09 25.38 7.46
N ARG A 244 -0.54 25.01 8.60
CA ARG A 244 0.20 24.84 9.87
C ARG A 244 1.25 23.74 9.75
N MET A 245 0.90 22.60 9.14
CA MET A 245 1.84 21.49 8.94
C MET A 245 2.97 21.87 7.98
N ASP A 246 2.70 22.60 6.89
CA ASP A 246 3.72 23.07 5.95
C ASP A 246 4.68 24.05 6.63
N THR A 247 4.15 24.98 7.45
CA THR A 247 4.96 25.91 8.24
C THR A 247 5.86 25.14 9.21
N TYR A 248 5.32 24.22 9.99
CA TYR A 248 6.09 23.40 10.90
C TYR A 248 7.21 22.61 10.17
N ALA A 249 6.90 22.00 9.03
CA ALA A 249 7.90 21.29 8.23
C ALA A 249 9.04 22.23 7.79
N ARG A 250 8.71 23.43 7.28
CA ARG A 250 9.69 24.42 6.81
C ARG A 250 10.57 24.96 7.93
N ASP A 251 10.02 25.19 9.11
CA ASP A 251 10.76 25.63 10.29
C ASP A 251 11.82 24.61 10.72
N HIS A 252 11.61 23.32 10.35
CA HIS A 252 12.56 22.24 10.55
C HIS A 252 13.44 21.94 9.32
N GLY A 253 13.35 22.73 8.26
CA GLY A 253 14.16 22.58 7.04
C GLY A 253 13.64 21.53 6.05
N TYR A 254 12.38 21.13 6.16
CA TYR A 254 11.73 20.12 5.30
C TYR A 254 10.51 20.69 4.59
N ASP A 255 9.96 19.91 3.67
CA ASP A 255 8.67 20.18 3.03
C ASP A 255 7.56 19.29 3.60
N LEU A 256 6.32 19.60 3.24
CA LEU A 256 5.13 18.88 3.71
C LEU A 256 5.12 17.40 3.28
N LEU A 257 5.68 17.08 2.09
CA LEU A 257 5.82 15.69 1.63
C LEU A 257 6.76 14.91 2.55
N THR A 258 7.89 15.50 2.89
CA THR A 258 8.87 14.91 3.81
C THR A 258 8.29 14.71 5.20
N LEU A 259 7.52 15.69 5.71
CA LEU A 259 6.82 15.53 6.98
C LEU A 259 5.89 14.30 6.93
N ALA A 260 5.01 14.22 5.94
CA ALA A 260 4.01 13.15 5.83
C ALA A 260 4.64 11.75 5.71
N MET A 261 5.63 11.62 4.85
CA MET A 261 6.28 10.32 4.60
C MET A 261 7.19 9.91 5.76
N SER A 262 7.93 10.85 6.35
CA SER A 262 8.80 10.57 7.49
C SER A 262 8.01 10.28 8.77
N TRP A 263 6.82 10.89 8.93
CA TRP A 263 5.91 10.55 10.03
C TRP A 263 5.49 9.07 9.96
N LEU A 264 5.09 8.57 8.78
CA LEU A 264 4.80 7.14 8.57
C LEU A 264 6.06 6.27 8.73
N ALA A 265 7.20 6.73 8.22
CA ALA A 265 8.46 6.03 8.37
C ALA A 265 8.90 5.91 9.85
N SER A 266 8.40 6.77 10.74
CA SER A 266 8.65 6.70 12.18
C SER A 266 7.76 5.69 12.89
N GLN A 267 6.75 5.09 12.21
CA GLN A 267 5.87 4.08 12.79
C GLN A 267 6.49 2.69 12.64
N PRO A 268 6.87 1.99 13.73
CA PRO A 268 7.60 0.71 13.62
C PRO A 268 6.84 -0.38 12.88
N VAL A 269 5.51 -0.40 13.02
CA VAL A 269 4.62 -1.41 12.40
C VAL A 269 4.47 -1.22 10.89
N ALA A 270 4.77 -0.04 10.33
CA ALA A 270 4.71 0.22 8.88
C ALA A 270 5.89 -0.44 8.17
N ALA A 271 5.65 -1.46 7.34
CA ALA A 271 6.72 -2.17 6.63
C ALA A 271 7.11 -1.50 5.31
N SER A 272 6.13 -1.03 4.53
CA SER A 272 6.37 -0.30 3.29
C SER A 272 5.25 0.70 3.05
N ILE A 273 5.59 1.96 2.85
CA ILE A 273 4.66 3.07 2.66
C ILE A 273 4.28 3.11 1.18
N ILE A 274 3.04 2.75 0.85
CA ILE A 274 2.59 2.61 -0.54
C ILE A 274 2.30 3.98 -1.16
N ALA A 275 3.33 4.60 -1.72
CA ALA A 275 3.24 5.89 -2.39
C ALA A 275 2.99 5.71 -3.90
N GLY A 276 1.89 6.31 -4.39
CA GLY A 276 1.57 6.31 -5.81
C GLY A 276 2.47 7.25 -6.61
N GLY A 277 2.68 6.93 -7.89
CA GLY A 277 3.35 7.80 -8.83
C GLY A 277 2.77 7.68 -10.24
N SER A 278 2.79 8.77 -10.98
CA SER A 278 2.38 8.83 -12.39
C SER A 278 3.47 9.37 -13.31
N LYS A 279 4.61 9.75 -12.74
CA LYS A 279 5.77 10.30 -13.45
C LYS A 279 7.06 9.81 -12.81
N PRO A 280 8.13 9.57 -13.61
CA PRO A 280 9.43 9.07 -13.12
C PRO A 280 10.05 9.92 -12.01
N GLU A 281 10.00 11.26 -12.13
CA GLU A 281 10.59 12.19 -11.17
C GLU A 281 9.99 12.09 -9.77
N GLN A 282 8.75 11.60 -9.64
CA GLN A 282 8.11 11.38 -8.35
C GLN A 282 8.75 10.23 -7.55
N MET A 283 9.43 9.30 -8.21
CA MET A 283 10.04 8.16 -7.54
C MET A 283 11.20 8.58 -6.67
N ALA A 284 12.09 9.41 -7.18
CA ALA A 284 13.19 9.97 -6.39
C ALA A 284 12.67 10.86 -5.25
N ALA A 285 11.62 11.68 -5.51
CA ALA A 285 11.00 12.50 -4.47
C ALA A 285 10.42 11.67 -3.34
N ASN A 286 9.64 10.62 -3.68
CA ASN A 286 9.05 9.72 -2.69
C ASN A 286 10.14 8.97 -1.89
N ALA A 287 11.18 8.49 -2.58
CA ALA A 287 12.30 7.78 -1.95
C ALA A 287 13.06 8.65 -0.94
N ASN A 288 13.23 9.95 -1.24
CA ASN A 288 13.92 10.91 -0.37
C ASN A 288 13.02 11.46 0.74
N ALA A 289 11.69 11.35 0.61
CA ALA A 289 10.75 11.94 1.57
C ALA A 289 10.74 11.27 2.97
N ILE A 290 11.53 10.22 3.20
CA ILE A 290 11.70 9.56 4.51
C ILE A 290 13.00 9.95 5.23
N GLN A 291 13.63 11.04 4.80
CA GLN A 291 14.95 11.44 5.31
C GLN A 291 14.90 12.09 6.71
N TRP A 292 13.78 12.67 7.11
CA TRP A 292 13.64 13.27 8.43
C TRP A 292 13.49 12.16 9.49
N LYS A 293 14.54 11.97 10.28
CA LYS A 293 14.53 11.02 11.41
C LYS A 293 13.87 11.70 12.61
N MET A 294 12.56 11.59 12.68
CA MET A 294 11.74 12.25 13.70
C MET A 294 12.04 11.70 15.10
N THR A 295 12.20 12.61 16.04
CA THR A 295 12.28 12.29 17.47
C THR A 295 10.88 12.11 18.07
N ALA A 296 10.80 11.55 19.27
CA ALA A 296 9.53 11.48 20.01
C ALA A 296 8.94 12.87 20.28
N GLU A 297 9.76 13.91 20.37
CA GLU A 297 9.35 15.32 20.50
C GLU A 297 8.68 15.80 19.22
N ASN A 298 9.32 15.60 18.06
CA ASN A 298 8.76 15.97 16.77
C ASN A 298 7.39 15.31 16.54
N LEU A 299 7.23 14.03 16.93
CA LEU A 299 5.94 13.33 16.78
C LEU A 299 4.85 13.96 17.66
N ARG A 300 5.16 14.34 18.91
CA ARG A 300 4.22 15.05 19.79
C ARG A 300 3.85 16.44 19.28
N GLU A 301 4.84 17.19 18.77
CA GLU A 301 4.60 18.51 18.19
C GLU A 301 3.73 18.42 16.93
N ILE A 302 3.97 17.41 16.06
CA ILE A 302 3.12 17.16 14.90
C ILE A 302 1.68 16.84 15.34
N ASP A 303 1.48 16.07 16.40
CA ASP A 303 0.15 15.80 16.94
C ASP A 303 -0.57 17.09 17.35
N ALA A 304 0.12 18.00 18.04
CA ALA A 304 -0.41 19.30 18.40
C ALA A 304 -0.72 20.19 17.16
N VAL A 305 0.19 20.25 16.21
CA VAL A 305 0.02 21.00 14.95
C VAL A 305 -1.19 20.51 14.16
N VAL A 306 -1.36 19.17 14.07
CA VAL A 306 -2.51 18.53 13.37
C VAL A 306 -3.81 18.83 14.10
N ALA A 307 -3.80 18.81 15.43
CA ALA A 307 -4.98 19.13 16.26
C ALA A 307 -5.34 20.63 16.23
N GLY A 308 -4.38 21.51 15.94
CA GLY A 308 -4.57 22.97 15.99
C GLY A 308 -4.43 23.53 17.41
N ALA A 309 -3.64 22.87 18.24
CA ALA A 309 -3.35 23.24 19.62
C ALA A 309 -2.10 24.15 19.70
#